data_802ba069132870215b541002d157da1a
#
_entry.id   802ba069132870215b541002d157da1a
#
_cell.length_a   1.000
_cell.length_b   1.000
_cell.length_c   1.000
_cell.angle_alpha   90.00
_cell.angle_beta   90.00
_cell.angle_gamma   90.00
#
_symmetry.space_group_name_H-M   'P 1'
#
loop_
_entity.id
_entity.type
_entity.pdbx_description
1 polymer ?
#
loop_
_entity_poly.entity_id
_entity_poly.type
_entity_poly.pdbx_seq_one_letter_code
_entity_poly.pdbx_strand_id
1 'polypeptide(L)'
;MRGSLIVVAGIALVVVTISAQGNEKPSEAFTKAMRDNADAARAIRVASKEFEESGAGAQDFDPFEKAAATMKASFTTTLTYWQAQKVDGAVGLSEKALKHVAALEAGAKERDYRLVLEASTALNETCASCHMAHRVRTDDGAYEIKIK
;
A
#
# COMPACT_ATOMS: atom_id res chain seq x y z
N MET A 1 15.44 -73.18 9.51
CA MET A 1 15.39 -71.85 10.24
C MET A 1 15.01 -70.82 9.25
N ARG A 2 13.73 -70.38 9.28
CA ARG A 2 13.20 -69.28 8.39
C ARG A 2 13.08 -68.01 9.21
N GLY A 3 13.93 -67.02 8.92
CA GLY A 3 13.85 -65.68 9.53
C GLY A 3 12.85 -64.83 8.78
N SER A 4 11.79 -64.37 9.47
CA SER A 4 10.83 -63.38 8.95
C SER A 4 11.38 -62.01 9.16
N LEU A 5 11.57 -61.28 8.06
CA LEU A 5 11.86 -59.85 8.05
C LEU A 5 10.52 -59.09 8.24
N ILE A 6 10.39 -58.37 9.36
CA ILE A 6 9.28 -57.42 9.57
C ILE A 6 9.71 -56.07 9.02
N VAL A 7 9.09 -55.63 7.92
CA VAL A 7 9.23 -54.27 7.38
C VAL A 7 8.24 -53.37 8.12
N VAL A 8 8.75 -52.50 8.98
CA VAL A 8 7.96 -51.44 9.62
C VAL A 8 7.90 -50.25 8.66
N ALA A 9 6.76 -50.09 7.99
CA ALA A 9 6.49 -48.90 7.18
C ALA A 9 6.15 -47.74 8.11
N GLY A 10 7.08 -46.80 8.26
CA GLY A 10 6.86 -45.53 8.96
C GLY A 10 5.95 -44.61 8.15
N ILE A 11 4.74 -44.38 8.61
CA ILE A 11 3.84 -43.37 8.05
C ILE A 11 4.31 -41.97 8.58
N ALA A 12 4.96 -41.19 7.72
CA ALA A 12 5.27 -39.81 8.01
C ALA A 12 3.97 -38.99 7.98
N LEU A 13 3.51 -38.58 9.14
CA LEU A 13 2.37 -37.66 9.29
C LEU A 13 2.81 -36.27 8.87
N VAL A 14 2.48 -35.84 7.65
CA VAL A 14 2.66 -34.45 7.20
C VAL A 14 1.58 -33.64 7.89
N VAL A 15 1.97 -32.95 8.97
CA VAL A 15 1.11 -31.93 9.61
C VAL A 15 1.09 -30.71 8.70
N VAL A 16 0.06 -30.61 7.85
CA VAL A 16 -0.25 -29.38 7.12
C VAL A 16 -0.81 -28.40 8.15
N THR A 17 0.02 -27.49 8.63
CA THR A 17 -0.46 -26.34 9.41
C THR A 17 -1.21 -25.42 8.45
N ILE A 18 -2.53 -25.51 8.43
CA ILE A 18 -3.40 -24.52 7.82
C ILE A 18 -3.27 -23.27 8.69
N SER A 19 -2.41 -22.32 8.29
CA SER A 19 -2.39 -20.99 8.88
C SER A 19 -3.77 -20.39 8.65
N ALA A 20 -4.55 -20.19 9.70
CA ALA A 20 -5.79 -19.45 9.65
C ALA A 20 -5.43 -18.03 9.23
N GLN A 21 -5.71 -17.69 7.96
CA GLN A 21 -5.55 -16.33 7.44
C GLN A 21 -6.56 -15.46 8.18
N GLY A 22 -6.11 -14.81 9.24
CA GLY A 22 -6.87 -13.90 10.09
C GLY A 22 -6.45 -12.45 9.87
N ASN A 23 -7.01 -11.58 10.68
CA ASN A 23 -6.52 -10.22 10.78
C ASN A 23 -5.15 -10.22 11.46
N GLU A 24 -4.25 -9.38 10.98
CA GLU A 24 -2.89 -9.25 11.50
C GLU A 24 -2.60 -7.80 11.88
N LYS A 25 -1.89 -7.62 12.98
CA LYS A 25 -1.36 -6.31 13.35
C LYS A 25 -0.27 -5.92 12.33
N PRO A 26 -0.38 -4.74 11.68
CA PRO A 26 0.61 -4.33 10.69
C PRO A 26 1.99 -4.15 11.32
N SER A 27 3.04 -4.46 10.57
CA SER A 27 4.42 -4.21 10.98
C SER A 27 4.67 -2.71 11.19
N GLU A 28 5.69 -2.37 11.98
CA GLU A 28 6.06 -0.97 12.22
C GLU A 28 6.43 -0.25 10.90
N ALA A 29 7.18 -0.92 10.02
CA ALA A 29 7.56 -0.38 8.71
C ALA A 29 6.33 -0.10 7.83
N PHE A 30 5.34 -1.02 7.79
CA PHE A 30 4.09 -0.83 7.08
C PHE A 30 3.29 0.33 7.68
N THR A 31 3.19 0.39 9.02
CA THR A 31 2.49 1.46 9.71
C THR A 31 3.12 2.82 9.44
N LYS A 32 4.46 2.90 9.43
CA LYS A 32 5.18 4.12 9.07
C LYS A 32 4.87 4.53 7.62
N ALA A 33 4.95 3.60 6.68
CA ALA A 33 4.64 3.88 5.28
C ALA A 33 3.20 4.41 5.09
N MET A 34 2.22 3.90 5.84
CA MET A 34 0.85 4.41 5.81
C MET A 34 0.73 5.83 6.38
N ARG A 35 1.48 6.17 7.43
CA ARG A 35 1.53 7.54 7.97
C ARG A 35 2.18 8.50 6.96
N ASP A 36 3.31 8.12 6.39
CA ASP A 36 4.01 8.93 5.39
C ASP A 36 3.10 9.21 4.17
N ASN A 37 2.32 8.20 3.72
CA ASN A 37 1.32 8.38 2.67
C ASN A 37 0.20 9.34 3.07
N ALA A 38 -0.29 9.25 4.31
CA ALA A 38 -1.34 10.15 4.81
C ALA A 38 -0.85 11.61 4.89
N ASP A 39 0.38 11.82 5.32
CA ASP A 39 0.99 13.14 5.41
C ASP A 39 1.26 13.73 4.02
N ALA A 40 1.76 12.92 3.08
CA ALA A 40 1.94 13.33 1.69
C ALA A 40 0.60 13.68 1.02
N ALA A 41 -0.46 12.88 1.22
CA ALA A 41 -1.79 13.17 0.72
C ALA A 41 -2.37 14.47 1.30
N ARG A 42 -2.07 14.76 2.58
CA ARG A 42 -2.43 16.04 3.20
C ARG A 42 -1.68 17.20 2.56
N ALA A 43 -0.37 17.05 2.31
CA ALA A 43 0.44 18.07 1.65
C ALA A 43 -0.08 18.39 0.25
N ILE A 44 -0.46 17.36 -0.53
CA ILE A 44 -1.09 17.55 -1.85
C ILE A 44 -2.38 18.39 -1.73
N ARG A 45 -3.27 18.06 -0.78
CA ARG A 45 -4.52 18.81 -0.60
C ARG A 45 -4.29 20.27 -0.21
N VAL A 46 -3.32 20.54 0.65
CA VAL A 46 -2.95 21.92 1.04
C VAL A 46 -2.41 22.66 -0.16
N ALA A 47 -1.44 22.07 -0.88
CA ALA A 47 -0.85 22.69 -2.06
C ALA A 47 -1.89 22.92 -3.18
N SER A 48 -2.82 21.97 -3.40
CA SER A 48 -3.91 22.15 -4.37
C SER A 48 -4.80 23.34 -4.02
N LYS A 49 -5.15 23.49 -2.75
CA LYS A 49 -5.96 24.62 -2.30
C LYS A 49 -5.23 25.97 -2.50
N GLU A 50 -3.98 26.02 -2.10
CA GLU A 50 -3.15 27.22 -2.29
C GLU A 50 -2.98 27.56 -3.78
N PHE A 51 -2.83 26.54 -4.62
CA PHE A 51 -2.72 26.67 -6.06
C PHE A 51 -3.99 27.26 -6.69
N GLU A 52 -5.18 26.82 -6.25
CA GLU A 52 -6.48 27.31 -6.71
C GLU A 52 -6.76 28.75 -6.22
N GLU A 53 -6.31 29.09 -5.01
CA GLU A 53 -6.52 30.41 -4.41
C GLU A 53 -5.56 31.48 -4.95
N SER A 54 -4.33 31.13 -5.34
CA SER A 54 -3.30 32.09 -5.78
C SER A 54 -3.44 32.58 -7.22
N GLY A 55 -4.34 31.97 -8.02
CA GLY A 55 -4.51 32.31 -9.43
C GLY A 55 -3.26 32.03 -10.28
N ALA A 56 -3.13 32.68 -11.44
CA ALA A 56 -2.03 32.44 -12.39
C ALA A 56 -0.66 33.00 -11.94
N GLY A 57 -0.53 33.41 -10.67
CA GLY A 57 0.73 33.87 -10.07
C GLY A 57 1.74 32.76 -9.86
N ALA A 58 2.72 32.93 -9.01
CA ALA A 58 3.81 31.96 -8.77
C ALA A 58 3.26 30.61 -8.27
N GLN A 59 3.02 29.71 -9.23
CA GLN A 59 2.55 28.34 -8.96
C GLN A 59 3.74 27.47 -8.50
N ASP A 60 3.70 27.02 -7.24
CA ASP A 60 4.73 26.18 -6.65
C ASP A 60 4.36 24.69 -6.81
N PHE A 61 5.13 23.96 -7.61
CA PHE A 61 4.97 22.53 -7.81
C PHE A 61 5.84 21.67 -6.89
N ASP A 62 6.76 22.26 -6.13
CA ASP A 62 7.66 21.54 -5.22
C ASP A 62 6.92 20.69 -4.18
N PRO A 63 5.79 21.10 -3.58
CA PRO A 63 5.03 20.27 -2.66
C PRO A 63 4.52 18.97 -3.30
N PHE A 64 4.12 19.03 -4.57
CA PHE A 64 3.65 17.84 -5.31
C PHE A 64 4.79 16.89 -5.62
N GLU A 65 5.95 17.40 -6.03
CA GLU A 65 7.16 16.58 -6.25
C GLU A 65 7.62 15.88 -4.97
N LYS A 66 7.69 16.60 -3.85
CA LYS A 66 8.04 16.05 -2.54
C LYS A 66 7.05 14.98 -2.08
N ALA A 67 5.75 15.24 -2.26
CA ALA A 67 4.71 14.28 -1.92
C ALA A 67 4.81 13.01 -2.79
N ALA A 68 5.02 13.16 -4.10
CA ALA A 68 5.21 12.04 -5.01
C ALA A 68 6.43 11.18 -4.61
N ALA A 69 7.56 11.79 -4.29
CA ALA A 69 8.76 11.08 -3.84
C ALA A 69 8.51 10.29 -2.54
N THR A 70 7.84 10.91 -1.56
CA THR A 70 7.45 10.25 -0.30
C THR A 70 6.53 9.06 -0.56
N MET A 71 5.47 9.25 -1.37
CA MET A 71 4.52 8.20 -1.69
C MET A 71 5.15 7.05 -2.47
N LYS A 72 6.08 7.33 -3.38
CA LYS A 72 6.82 6.30 -4.13
C LYS A 72 7.59 5.38 -3.17
N ALA A 73 8.32 5.94 -2.22
CA ALA A 73 9.05 5.16 -1.22
C ALA A 73 8.09 4.33 -0.34
N SER A 74 7.01 4.94 0.13
CA SER A 74 6.03 4.31 1.00
C SER A 74 5.26 3.19 0.29
N PHE A 75 4.80 3.41 -0.96
CA PHE A 75 4.12 2.36 -1.73
C PHE A 75 5.06 1.23 -2.16
N THR A 76 6.34 1.49 -2.36
CA THR A 76 7.34 0.42 -2.56
C THR A 76 7.44 -0.47 -1.31
N THR A 77 7.47 0.12 -0.12
CA THR A 77 7.45 -0.62 1.15
C THR A 77 6.18 -1.45 1.30
N THR A 78 5.01 -0.88 1.00
CA THR A 78 3.74 -1.62 1.11
C THR A 78 3.60 -2.71 0.07
N LEU A 79 4.07 -2.49 -1.15
CA LEU A 79 4.12 -3.52 -2.20
C LEU A 79 4.95 -4.72 -1.76
N THR A 80 6.16 -4.49 -1.25
CA THR A 80 7.03 -5.55 -0.71
C THR A 80 6.35 -6.34 0.42
N TYR A 81 5.66 -5.65 1.33
CA TYR A 81 4.89 -6.29 2.39
C TYR A 81 3.80 -7.21 1.82
N TRP A 82 2.96 -6.72 0.90
CA TRP A 82 1.86 -7.50 0.33
C TRP A 82 2.33 -8.68 -0.51
N GLN A 83 3.45 -8.54 -1.23
CA GLN A 83 4.09 -9.63 -1.95
C GLN A 83 4.55 -10.74 -0.99
N ALA A 84 5.15 -10.37 0.15
CA ALA A 84 5.56 -11.33 1.17
C ALA A 84 4.35 -12.06 1.79
N GLN A 85 3.21 -11.38 1.95
CA GLN A 85 1.96 -11.94 2.45
C GLN A 85 1.17 -12.72 1.38
N LYS A 86 1.57 -12.64 0.11
CA LYS A 86 0.90 -13.30 -1.04
C LYS A 86 -0.57 -12.89 -1.18
N VAL A 87 -0.88 -11.61 -0.96
CA VAL A 87 -2.22 -11.03 -1.11
C VAL A 87 -2.32 -10.31 -2.46
N ASP A 88 -2.62 -11.06 -3.52
CA ASP A 88 -2.58 -10.59 -4.91
C ASP A 88 -3.44 -9.33 -5.14
N GLY A 89 -4.60 -9.23 -4.51
CA GLY A 89 -5.46 -8.05 -4.60
C GLY A 89 -4.78 -6.78 -4.07
N ALA A 90 -4.09 -6.87 -2.94
CA ALA A 90 -3.36 -5.76 -2.35
C ALA A 90 -2.07 -5.43 -3.12
N VAL A 91 -1.41 -6.45 -3.69
CA VAL A 91 -0.28 -6.28 -4.62
C VAL A 91 -0.72 -5.45 -5.82
N GLY A 92 -1.80 -5.83 -6.50
CA GLY A 92 -2.32 -5.10 -7.66
C GLY A 92 -2.72 -3.66 -7.33
N LEU A 93 -3.32 -3.41 -6.14
CA LEU A 93 -3.65 -2.05 -5.69
C LEU A 93 -2.39 -1.22 -5.39
N SER A 94 -1.34 -1.83 -4.82
CA SER A 94 -0.07 -1.14 -4.57
C SER A 94 0.66 -0.78 -5.86
N GLU A 95 0.66 -1.67 -6.86
CA GLU A 95 1.20 -1.41 -8.19
C GLU A 95 0.42 -0.30 -8.91
N LYS A 96 -0.90 -0.31 -8.78
CA LYS A 96 -1.77 0.74 -9.34
C LYS A 96 -1.47 2.09 -8.68
N ALA A 97 -1.31 2.12 -7.35
CA ALA A 97 -0.92 3.33 -6.63
C ALA A 97 0.43 3.87 -7.12
N LEU A 98 1.44 3.01 -7.31
CA LEU A 98 2.74 3.42 -7.84
C LEU A 98 2.64 4.03 -9.26
N LYS A 99 1.75 3.53 -10.12
CA LYS A 99 1.49 4.14 -11.44
C LYS A 99 0.90 5.54 -11.32
N HIS A 100 -0.05 5.75 -10.40
CA HIS A 100 -0.62 7.06 -10.16
C HIS A 100 0.38 8.03 -9.52
N VAL A 101 1.25 7.54 -8.63
CA VAL A 101 2.36 8.34 -8.08
C VAL A 101 3.34 8.76 -9.17
N ALA A 102 3.66 7.88 -10.12
CA ALA A 102 4.50 8.23 -11.27
C ALA A 102 3.85 9.31 -12.17
N ALA A 103 2.52 9.23 -12.37
CA ALA A 103 1.77 10.25 -13.10
C ALA A 103 1.74 11.60 -12.35
N LEU A 104 1.58 11.57 -11.02
CA LEU A 104 1.67 12.75 -10.16
C LEU A 104 3.06 13.41 -10.26
N GLU A 105 4.12 12.61 -10.19
CA GLU A 105 5.51 13.09 -10.33
C GLU A 105 5.73 13.72 -11.70
N ALA A 106 5.23 13.11 -12.78
CA ALA A 106 5.34 13.64 -14.13
C ALA A 106 4.59 14.98 -14.26
N GLY A 107 3.32 15.04 -13.84
CA GLY A 107 2.52 16.27 -13.88
C GLY A 107 3.16 17.42 -13.09
N ALA A 108 3.76 17.12 -11.93
CA ALA A 108 4.46 18.12 -11.15
C ALA A 108 5.72 18.66 -11.86
N LYS A 109 6.53 17.78 -12.44
CA LYS A 109 7.73 18.16 -13.22
C LYS A 109 7.41 18.93 -14.50
N GLU A 110 6.34 18.57 -15.18
CA GLU A 110 5.84 19.25 -16.37
C GLU A 110 5.09 20.55 -16.05
N ARG A 111 4.87 20.82 -14.76
CA ARG A 111 4.10 21.94 -14.25
C ARG A 111 2.67 21.96 -14.82
N ASP A 112 2.10 20.80 -15.04
CA ASP A 112 0.72 20.60 -15.48
C ASP A 112 -0.17 20.25 -14.28
N TYR A 113 -0.85 21.27 -13.73
CA TYR A 113 -1.73 21.10 -12.58
C TYR A 113 -2.93 20.19 -12.87
N ARG A 114 -3.41 20.13 -14.10
CA ARG A 114 -4.50 19.22 -14.49
C ARG A 114 -4.07 17.76 -14.33
N LEU A 115 -2.86 17.42 -14.79
CA LEU A 115 -2.31 16.07 -14.59
C LEU A 115 -2.09 15.75 -13.12
N VAL A 116 -1.65 16.71 -12.32
CA VAL A 116 -1.51 16.58 -10.86
C VAL A 116 -2.85 16.23 -10.22
N LEU A 117 -3.93 16.93 -10.56
CA LEU A 117 -5.27 16.68 -10.03
C LEU A 117 -5.81 15.31 -10.44
N GLU A 118 -5.70 14.95 -11.72
CA GLU A 118 -6.15 13.65 -12.24
C GLU A 118 -5.42 12.50 -11.52
N ALA A 119 -4.10 12.59 -11.41
CA ALA A 119 -3.29 11.58 -10.72
C ALA A 119 -3.63 11.48 -9.23
N SER A 120 -3.81 12.62 -8.55
CA SER A 120 -4.15 12.67 -7.12
C SER A 120 -5.53 12.07 -6.85
N THR A 121 -6.51 12.33 -7.72
CA THR A 121 -7.86 11.77 -7.62
C THR A 121 -7.82 10.25 -7.77
N ALA A 122 -7.17 9.74 -8.82
CA ALA A 122 -7.03 8.31 -9.08
C ALA A 122 -6.25 7.58 -7.96
N LEU A 123 -5.26 8.25 -7.38
CA LEU A 123 -4.52 7.73 -6.23
C LEU A 123 -5.41 7.62 -4.98
N ASN A 124 -6.22 8.64 -4.68
CA ASN A 124 -7.15 8.62 -3.55
C ASN A 124 -8.19 7.48 -3.68
N GLU A 125 -8.74 7.25 -4.88
CA GLU A 125 -9.66 6.14 -5.15
C GLU A 125 -8.98 4.78 -4.93
N THR A 126 -7.73 4.65 -5.35
CA THR A 126 -6.93 3.42 -5.13
C THR A 126 -6.67 3.18 -3.65
N CYS A 127 -6.33 4.23 -2.89
CA CYS A 127 -6.14 4.16 -1.43
C CYS A 127 -7.44 3.74 -0.73
N ALA A 128 -8.57 4.33 -1.11
CA ALA A 128 -9.88 3.99 -0.54
C ALA A 128 -10.25 2.52 -0.82
N SER A 129 -10.02 2.05 -2.04
CA SER A 129 -10.28 0.66 -2.44
C SER A 129 -9.45 -0.32 -1.60
N CYS A 130 -8.16 -0.04 -1.40
CA CYS A 130 -7.27 -0.86 -0.57
C CYS A 130 -7.74 -0.86 0.91
N HIS A 131 -8.07 0.28 1.46
CA HIS A 131 -8.55 0.40 2.83
C HIS A 131 -9.87 -0.35 3.06
N MET A 132 -10.82 -0.27 2.12
CA MET A 132 -12.08 -1.02 2.22
C MET A 132 -11.86 -2.54 2.20
N ALA A 133 -10.93 -3.01 1.38
CA ALA A 133 -10.66 -4.43 1.23
C ALA A 133 -9.83 -5.02 2.38
N HIS A 134 -8.83 -4.29 2.84
CA HIS A 134 -7.74 -4.85 3.66
C HIS A 134 -7.55 -4.18 5.02
N ARG A 135 -8.33 -3.18 5.40
CA ARG A 135 -8.21 -2.50 6.70
C ARG A 135 -9.42 -2.79 7.57
N VAL A 136 -9.19 -3.23 8.79
CA VAL A 136 -10.24 -3.46 9.80
C VAL A 136 -9.96 -2.57 11.00
N ARG A 137 -10.99 -1.88 11.48
CA ARG A 137 -10.92 -1.16 12.74
C ARG A 137 -11.29 -2.11 13.86
N THR A 138 -10.45 -2.16 14.89
CA THR A 138 -10.69 -2.93 16.11
C THR A 138 -11.53 -2.13 17.13
N ASP A 139 -12.11 -2.78 18.12
CA ASP A 139 -12.98 -2.16 19.12
C ASP A 139 -12.25 -1.11 19.98
N ASP A 140 -10.95 -1.28 20.18
CA ASP A 140 -10.06 -0.31 20.85
C ASP A 140 -9.64 0.87 19.97
N GLY A 141 -10.12 0.90 18.71
CA GLY A 141 -9.85 1.96 17.75
C GLY A 141 -8.54 1.81 16.98
N ALA A 142 -7.78 0.75 17.20
CA ALA A 142 -6.61 0.40 16.41
C ALA A 142 -7.01 -0.14 15.01
N TYR A 143 -6.02 -0.49 14.20
CA TYR A 143 -6.25 -1.07 12.89
C TYR A 143 -5.47 -2.36 12.72
N GLU A 144 -6.14 -3.33 12.13
CA GLU A 144 -5.58 -4.60 11.68
C GLU A 144 -5.70 -4.71 10.16
N ILE A 145 -4.93 -5.62 9.60
CA ILE A 145 -4.88 -5.90 8.17
C ILE A 145 -5.56 -7.25 7.92
N LYS A 146 -6.47 -7.29 6.97
CA LYS A 146 -7.00 -8.55 6.42
C LYS A 146 -6.02 -9.14 5.43
N ILE A 147 -5.55 -10.32 5.74
CA ILE A 147 -4.75 -11.17 4.85
C ILE A 147 -5.67 -12.26 4.31
N LYS A 148 -6.37 -11.97 3.22
CA LYS A 148 -7.24 -12.93 2.53
C LYS A 148 -7.07 -12.78 1.03
#